data_d43b818f58fbb1a326d7dab8250fa0ae
#
_entry.id   d43b818f58fbb1a326d7dab8250fa0ae
#
_cell.length_a   1.000
_cell.length_b   1.000
_cell.length_c   1.000
_cell.angle_alpha   90.00
_cell.angle_beta   90.00
_cell.angle_gamma   90.00
#
_symmetry.space_group_name_H-M   'P 1'
#
loop_
_entity.id
_entity.type
_entity.pdbx_description
1 polymer ?
#
loop_
_entity_poly.entity_id
_entity_poly.type
_entity_poly.pdbx_seq_one_letter_code
_entity_poly.pdbx_strand_id
1 'polypeptide(L)'
;MQQQGKWFYGWWVVIGGILIMAVMHSLLTTCWGLYVKPVTADMGFSRGAFALCSTIISGVTVFLSPYMGKWLAKKNTRLIHSICIIGMALSYAAFSLATSITHFYIIAFFMGAFSCGAVALPVSIIITNWFVKKRGLAISLALAGSGFGGAVISPIMTQVMQGYGWRESFVVFGILMVVISLPMALFVMKKNPESMGLKPYGSEDAPVAKTEKAVKLSVDTPDISLEEAKKQGFFWAYIFGIFALCFVGFGSLSQLAAYLADAHDPVFAAAMLSLFLIVVTPGKISLGWVYDKFGTRLGTAYICIIFILSFVCMLYPESKPLMYVMAVLYGLGICSGTVCPPVITAAMFGSKHYGEIYGFINLFVYVGAALSVPAIALVYDQTGSYYMAWLLCIALCAVSLVALLYSDRQCRVFMSKRLRETA
;
A
#
# COMPACT_ATOMS: atom_id res chain seq x y z
N MET A 1 34.09 6.70 -14.95
CA MET A 1 33.56 6.66 -16.33
C MET A 1 32.11 6.18 -16.27
N GLN A 2 31.15 7.10 -16.39
CA GLN A 2 29.74 6.78 -16.44
C GLN A 2 29.45 6.04 -17.74
N GLN A 3 28.80 4.86 -17.64
CA GLN A 3 28.16 4.24 -18.80
C GLN A 3 26.90 5.04 -19.15
N GLN A 4 27.09 6.17 -19.83
CA GLN A 4 26.01 6.83 -20.56
C GLN A 4 25.55 5.86 -21.67
N GLY A 5 24.35 5.26 -21.48
CA GLY A 5 23.72 4.42 -22.50
C GLY A 5 23.16 3.08 -22.06
N LYS A 6 23.46 2.58 -20.85
CA LYS A 6 22.85 1.34 -20.36
C LYS A 6 21.73 1.64 -19.38
N TRP A 7 20.60 0.98 -19.59
CA TRP A 7 19.45 1.02 -18.69
C TRP A 7 19.88 0.64 -17.26
N PHE A 8 19.63 1.53 -16.27
CA PHE A 8 20.00 1.27 -14.88
C PHE A 8 19.24 0.05 -14.33
N TYR A 9 19.97 -0.92 -13.75
CA TYR A 9 19.39 -2.17 -13.27
C TYR A 9 18.24 -1.98 -12.27
N GLY A 10 18.24 -0.90 -11.48
CA GLY A 10 17.17 -0.58 -10.54
C GLY A 10 15.78 -0.51 -11.20
N TRP A 11 15.69 -0.15 -12.49
CA TRP A 11 14.41 -0.17 -13.19
C TRP A 11 13.89 -1.61 -13.45
N TRP A 12 14.77 -2.58 -13.61
CA TRP A 12 14.38 -3.99 -13.62
C TRP A 12 13.83 -4.44 -12.27
N VAL A 13 14.41 -3.94 -11.17
CA VAL A 13 13.87 -4.17 -9.80
C VAL A 13 12.46 -3.58 -9.67
N VAL A 14 12.22 -2.39 -10.23
CA VAL A 14 10.86 -1.79 -10.26
C VAL A 14 9.89 -2.66 -11.08
N ILE A 15 10.29 -3.14 -12.27
CA ILE A 15 9.47 -4.04 -13.09
C ILE A 15 9.17 -5.33 -12.32
N GLY A 16 10.15 -5.93 -11.65
CA GLY A 16 9.94 -7.08 -10.78
C GLY A 16 8.93 -6.79 -9.67
N GLY A 17 9.04 -5.61 -9.05
CA GLY A 17 8.07 -5.13 -8.05
C GLY A 17 6.65 -4.96 -8.62
N ILE A 18 6.52 -4.39 -9.83
CA ILE A 18 5.23 -4.26 -10.54
C ILE A 18 4.59 -5.64 -10.74
N LEU A 19 5.34 -6.64 -11.23
CA LEU A 19 4.83 -7.98 -11.49
C LEU A 19 4.43 -8.71 -10.20
N ILE A 20 5.24 -8.61 -9.15
CA ILE A 20 4.90 -9.16 -7.83
C ILE A 20 3.62 -8.53 -7.30
N MET A 21 3.50 -7.20 -7.33
CA MET A 21 2.30 -6.50 -6.88
C MET A 21 1.09 -6.80 -7.76
N ALA A 22 1.28 -6.93 -9.08
CA ALA A 22 0.22 -7.27 -10.02
C ALA A 22 -0.39 -8.65 -9.73
N VAL A 23 0.41 -9.64 -9.36
CA VAL A 23 -0.08 -10.99 -9.09
C VAL A 23 -0.45 -11.16 -7.62
N MET A 24 0.52 -10.98 -6.72
CA MET A 24 0.34 -11.33 -5.31
C MET A 24 -0.69 -10.44 -4.59
N HIS A 25 -0.59 -9.10 -4.78
CA HIS A 25 -1.50 -8.18 -4.11
C HIS A 25 -2.91 -8.24 -4.71
N SER A 26 -3.03 -8.36 -6.03
CA SER A 26 -4.35 -8.39 -6.68
C SER A 26 -5.14 -9.65 -6.31
N LEU A 27 -4.49 -10.81 -6.24
CA LEU A 27 -5.12 -12.06 -5.81
C LEU A 27 -5.52 -12.02 -4.32
N LEU A 28 -4.73 -11.31 -3.49
CA LEU A 28 -5.01 -11.17 -2.06
C LEU A 28 -6.19 -10.21 -1.79
N THR A 29 -6.39 -9.20 -2.60
CA THR A 29 -7.35 -8.12 -2.34
C THR A 29 -8.45 -8.02 -3.38
N THR A 30 -8.11 -7.58 -4.59
CA THR A 30 -9.10 -7.27 -5.64
C THR A 30 -9.86 -8.51 -6.09
N CYS A 31 -9.15 -9.60 -6.35
CA CYS A 31 -9.75 -10.84 -6.87
C CYS A 31 -10.38 -11.70 -5.77
N TRP A 32 -10.03 -11.48 -4.50
CA TRP A 32 -10.59 -12.24 -3.38
C TRP A 32 -12.12 -12.17 -3.31
N GLY A 33 -12.69 -11.00 -3.61
CA GLY A 33 -14.13 -10.79 -3.63
C GLY A 33 -14.90 -11.67 -4.63
N LEU A 34 -14.24 -12.13 -5.71
CA LEU A 34 -14.85 -12.98 -6.72
C LEU A 34 -15.19 -14.38 -6.18
N TYR A 35 -14.48 -14.86 -5.16
CA TYR A 35 -14.72 -16.16 -4.52
C TYR A 35 -15.93 -16.16 -3.58
N VAL A 36 -16.38 -15.00 -3.09
CA VAL A 36 -17.45 -14.91 -2.09
C VAL A 36 -18.69 -15.68 -2.53
N LYS A 37 -19.22 -15.36 -3.71
CA LYS A 37 -20.46 -15.96 -4.21
C LYS A 37 -20.34 -17.45 -4.51
N PRO A 38 -19.35 -17.92 -5.31
CA PRO A 38 -19.23 -19.34 -5.65
C PRO A 38 -18.91 -20.22 -4.43
N VAL A 39 -18.02 -19.78 -3.53
CA VAL A 39 -17.67 -20.57 -2.34
C VAL A 39 -18.83 -20.67 -1.35
N THR A 40 -19.51 -19.54 -1.06
CA THR A 40 -20.64 -19.56 -0.12
C THR A 40 -21.83 -20.33 -0.65
N ALA A 41 -22.05 -20.35 -1.96
CA ALA A 41 -23.13 -21.12 -2.58
C ALA A 41 -22.83 -22.63 -2.54
N ASP A 42 -21.60 -23.08 -2.81
CA ASP A 42 -21.19 -24.48 -2.83
C ASP A 42 -21.10 -25.08 -1.43
N MET A 43 -20.52 -24.31 -0.48
CA MET A 43 -20.21 -24.79 0.87
C MET A 43 -21.30 -24.51 1.92
N GLY A 44 -22.35 -23.73 1.56
CA GLY A 44 -23.42 -23.35 2.46
C GLY A 44 -23.01 -22.39 3.59
N PHE A 45 -21.87 -21.68 3.46
CA PHE A 45 -21.41 -20.71 4.46
C PHE A 45 -22.16 -19.38 4.33
N SER A 46 -22.30 -18.67 5.46
CA SER A 46 -22.72 -17.26 5.38
C SER A 46 -21.59 -16.40 4.75
N ARG A 47 -21.96 -15.35 4.04
CA ARG A 47 -20.99 -14.40 3.48
C ARG A 47 -20.12 -13.76 4.57
N GLY A 48 -20.70 -13.52 5.76
CA GLY A 48 -19.98 -13.02 6.93
C GLY A 48 -18.91 -13.98 7.43
N ALA A 49 -19.22 -15.29 7.49
CA ALA A 49 -18.23 -16.31 7.87
C ALA A 49 -17.06 -16.36 6.87
N PHE A 50 -17.33 -16.28 5.57
CA PHE A 50 -16.27 -16.22 4.56
C PHE A 50 -15.46 -14.91 4.64
N ALA A 51 -16.12 -13.78 4.92
CA ALA A 51 -15.44 -12.48 5.07
C ALA A 51 -14.46 -12.46 6.25
N LEU A 52 -14.68 -13.27 7.31
CA LEU A 52 -13.73 -13.41 8.42
C LEU A 52 -12.35 -13.92 7.97
N CYS A 53 -12.24 -14.64 6.85
CA CYS A 53 -10.94 -15.02 6.28
C CYS A 53 -10.08 -13.77 6.01
N SER A 54 -10.63 -12.74 5.38
CA SER A 54 -9.91 -11.48 5.12
C SER A 54 -9.51 -10.76 6.42
N THR A 55 -10.36 -10.84 7.45
CA THR A 55 -10.07 -10.29 8.78
C THR A 55 -8.90 -11.04 9.44
N ILE A 56 -8.89 -12.37 9.36
CA ILE A 56 -7.80 -13.21 9.88
C ILE A 56 -6.50 -12.90 9.14
N ILE A 57 -6.52 -12.88 7.79
CA ILE A 57 -5.35 -12.53 6.96
C ILE A 57 -4.79 -11.18 7.39
N SER A 58 -5.62 -10.15 7.48
CA SER A 58 -5.21 -8.80 7.86
C SER A 58 -4.69 -8.76 9.29
N GLY A 59 -5.37 -9.39 10.23
CA GLY A 59 -4.98 -9.44 11.64
C GLY A 59 -3.60 -10.07 11.84
N VAL A 60 -3.36 -11.23 11.23
CA VAL A 60 -2.06 -11.91 11.29
C VAL A 60 -0.96 -11.05 10.66
N THR A 61 -1.25 -10.42 9.51
CA THR A 61 -0.30 -9.51 8.84
C THR A 61 0.07 -8.33 9.73
N VAL A 62 -0.90 -7.75 10.46
CA VAL A 62 -0.68 -6.66 11.44
C VAL A 62 0.35 -7.07 12.49
N PHE A 63 0.13 -8.19 13.16
CA PHE A 63 1.00 -8.65 14.25
C PHE A 63 2.39 -9.03 13.77
N LEU A 64 2.52 -9.61 12.57
CA LEU A 64 3.80 -10.07 12.04
C LEU A 64 4.61 -8.98 11.32
N SER A 65 3.98 -7.89 10.89
CA SER A 65 4.63 -6.82 10.11
C SER A 65 5.90 -6.24 10.76
N PRO A 66 5.95 -5.90 12.07
CA PRO A 66 7.17 -5.39 12.71
C PRO A 66 8.31 -6.41 12.73
N TYR A 67 7.98 -7.69 12.95
CA TYR A 67 8.98 -8.78 12.98
C TYR A 67 9.51 -9.05 11.57
N MET A 68 8.62 -9.08 10.58
CA MET A 68 9.00 -9.30 9.19
C MET A 68 9.88 -8.16 8.67
N GLY A 69 9.57 -6.90 9.01
CA GLY A 69 10.41 -5.74 8.69
C GLY A 69 11.84 -5.87 9.24
N LYS A 70 11.99 -6.32 10.50
CA LYS A 70 13.29 -6.61 11.11
C LYS A 70 14.03 -7.74 10.42
N TRP A 71 13.34 -8.83 10.09
CA TRP A 71 13.94 -9.99 9.42
C TRP A 71 14.42 -9.64 8.01
N LEU A 72 13.62 -8.93 7.23
CA LEU A 72 14.00 -8.46 5.89
C LEU A 72 15.18 -7.49 5.93
N ALA A 73 15.27 -6.62 6.96
CA ALA A 73 16.38 -5.70 7.11
C ALA A 73 17.70 -6.42 7.46
N LYS A 74 17.67 -7.38 8.41
CA LYS A 74 18.87 -8.00 9.00
C LYS A 74 19.33 -9.27 8.31
N LYS A 75 18.40 -10.05 7.75
CA LYS A 75 18.69 -11.39 7.16
C LYS A 75 18.75 -11.34 5.63
N ASN A 76 18.88 -12.50 5.02
CA ASN A 76 18.86 -12.65 3.56
C ASN A 76 17.43 -12.38 3.02
N THR A 77 17.22 -11.14 2.58
CA THR A 77 15.92 -10.65 2.07
C THR A 77 15.42 -11.52 0.93
N ARG A 78 16.30 -11.98 0.02
CA ARG A 78 15.92 -12.82 -1.12
C ARG A 78 15.32 -14.16 -0.64
N LEU A 79 15.99 -14.82 0.30
CA LEU A 79 15.54 -16.11 0.84
C LEU A 79 14.18 -15.97 1.55
N ILE A 80 14.06 -14.98 2.44
CA ILE A 80 12.81 -14.73 3.17
C ILE A 80 11.67 -14.39 2.21
N HIS A 81 11.91 -13.50 1.25
CA HIS A 81 10.91 -13.12 0.24
C HIS A 81 10.45 -14.34 -0.57
N SER A 82 11.38 -15.18 -1.04
CA SER A 82 11.05 -16.39 -1.80
C SER A 82 10.26 -17.41 -0.97
N ILE A 83 10.65 -17.65 0.29
CA ILE A 83 9.89 -18.53 1.21
C ILE A 83 8.48 -18.00 1.42
N CYS A 84 8.33 -16.68 1.62
CA CYS A 84 7.02 -16.06 1.80
C CYS A 84 6.15 -16.15 0.53
N ILE A 85 6.73 -15.99 -0.66
CA ILE A 85 6.01 -16.17 -1.92
C ILE A 85 5.50 -17.61 -2.07
N ILE A 86 6.37 -18.60 -1.83
CA ILE A 86 5.99 -20.02 -1.92
C ILE A 86 4.93 -20.34 -0.85
N GLY A 87 5.14 -19.91 0.39
CA GLY A 87 4.19 -20.15 1.49
C GLY A 87 2.82 -19.52 1.21
N MET A 88 2.78 -18.29 0.68
CA MET A 88 1.53 -17.64 0.31
C MET A 88 0.84 -18.35 -0.86
N ALA A 89 1.58 -18.76 -1.88
CA ALA A 89 1.04 -19.49 -3.03
C ALA A 89 0.48 -20.86 -2.63
N LEU A 90 1.20 -21.59 -1.77
CA LEU A 90 0.73 -22.88 -1.24
C LEU A 90 -0.52 -22.68 -0.37
N SER A 91 -0.56 -21.66 0.48
CA SER A 91 -1.75 -21.33 1.26
C SER A 91 -2.92 -20.96 0.35
N TYR A 92 -2.67 -20.20 -0.72
CA TYR A 92 -3.71 -19.87 -1.70
C TYR A 92 -4.25 -21.11 -2.41
N ALA A 93 -3.39 -22.00 -2.89
CA ALA A 93 -3.79 -23.26 -3.51
C ALA A 93 -4.50 -24.19 -2.52
N ALA A 94 -4.12 -24.20 -1.24
CA ALA A 94 -4.72 -25.03 -0.22
C ALA A 94 -6.21 -24.73 0.04
N PHE A 95 -6.71 -23.52 -0.30
CA PHE A 95 -8.15 -23.24 -0.24
C PHE A 95 -8.98 -24.19 -1.12
N SER A 96 -8.40 -24.74 -2.19
CA SER A 96 -9.06 -25.75 -3.03
C SER A 96 -9.44 -27.03 -2.28
N LEU A 97 -8.66 -27.38 -1.24
CA LEU A 97 -8.84 -28.58 -0.42
C LEU A 97 -9.76 -28.34 0.79
N ALA A 98 -10.19 -27.11 1.01
CA ALA A 98 -11.01 -26.78 2.16
C ALA A 98 -12.42 -27.37 2.05
N THR A 99 -12.84 -28.09 3.10
CA THR A 99 -14.14 -28.76 3.20
C THR A 99 -15.00 -28.19 4.35
N SER A 100 -14.45 -27.31 5.18
CA SER A 100 -15.15 -26.65 6.28
C SER A 100 -14.67 -25.21 6.44
N ILE A 101 -15.47 -24.38 7.10
CA ILE A 101 -15.09 -22.99 7.38
C ILE A 101 -13.84 -22.92 8.28
N THR A 102 -13.64 -23.88 9.16
CA THR A 102 -12.45 -23.96 10.02
C THR A 102 -11.18 -24.16 9.17
N HIS A 103 -11.24 -24.98 8.11
CA HIS A 103 -10.12 -25.14 7.18
C HIS A 103 -9.80 -23.79 6.51
N PHE A 104 -10.81 -23.03 6.08
CA PHE A 104 -10.61 -21.69 5.53
C PHE A 104 -9.90 -20.77 6.52
N TYR A 105 -10.26 -20.76 7.81
CA TYR A 105 -9.63 -19.92 8.83
C TYR A 105 -8.17 -20.31 9.11
N ILE A 106 -7.87 -21.60 9.16
CA ILE A 106 -6.50 -22.09 9.33
C ILE A 106 -5.63 -21.67 8.14
N ILE A 107 -6.12 -21.89 6.93
CA ILE A 107 -5.40 -21.49 5.70
C ILE A 107 -5.23 -19.97 5.64
N ALA A 108 -6.26 -19.20 5.99
CA ALA A 108 -6.21 -17.74 6.06
C ALA A 108 -5.15 -17.24 7.04
N PHE A 109 -4.96 -17.91 8.17
CA PHE A 109 -3.89 -17.60 9.11
C PHE A 109 -2.50 -17.72 8.47
N PHE A 110 -2.20 -18.84 7.80
CA PHE A 110 -0.92 -19.03 7.10
C PHE A 110 -0.77 -18.06 5.93
N MET A 111 -1.82 -17.83 5.17
CA MET A 111 -1.81 -16.84 4.09
C MET A 111 -1.47 -15.44 4.59
N GLY A 112 -2.04 -15.02 5.73
CA GLY A 112 -1.71 -13.74 6.39
C GLY A 112 -0.25 -13.67 6.85
N ALA A 113 0.27 -14.75 7.41
CA ALA A 113 1.65 -14.84 7.87
C ALA A 113 2.66 -14.67 6.71
N PHE A 114 2.43 -15.35 5.60
CA PHE A 114 3.33 -15.27 4.45
C PHE A 114 3.13 -14.00 3.62
N SER A 115 1.91 -13.47 3.53
CA SER A 115 1.62 -12.25 2.76
C SER A 115 2.44 -11.04 3.21
N CYS A 116 2.73 -10.95 4.52
CA CYS A 116 3.52 -9.87 5.09
C CYS A 116 4.93 -9.78 4.46
N GLY A 117 5.56 -10.92 4.20
CA GLY A 117 6.90 -11.00 3.59
C GLY A 117 6.90 -11.22 2.07
N ALA A 118 5.72 -11.38 1.44
CA ALA A 118 5.61 -11.67 0.01
C ALA A 118 5.20 -10.45 -0.84
N VAL A 119 4.51 -9.47 -0.26
CA VAL A 119 3.83 -8.42 -1.03
C VAL A 119 4.53 -7.05 -0.91
N ALA A 120 3.89 -6.05 -0.36
CA ALA A 120 4.32 -4.65 -0.43
C ALA A 120 5.59 -4.33 0.39
N LEU A 121 5.76 -4.98 1.55
CA LEU A 121 6.85 -4.67 2.47
C LEU A 121 8.24 -4.94 1.85
N PRO A 122 8.56 -6.15 1.35
CA PRO A 122 9.86 -6.41 0.73
C PRO A 122 10.08 -5.59 -0.55
N VAL A 123 9.05 -5.39 -1.36
CA VAL A 123 9.13 -4.56 -2.59
C VAL A 123 9.57 -3.14 -2.23
N SER A 124 8.92 -2.52 -1.24
CA SER A 124 9.25 -1.16 -0.82
C SER A 124 10.65 -1.06 -0.19
N ILE A 125 11.07 -2.05 0.61
CA ILE A 125 12.41 -2.10 1.21
C ILE A 125 13.48 -2.16 0.11
N ILE A 126 13.33 -3.08 -0.84
CA ILE A 126 14.31 -3.29 -1.90
C ILE A 126 14.42 -2.03 -2.78
N ILE A 127 13.30 -1.48 -3.26
CA ILE A 127 13.30 -0.27 -4.09
C ILE A 127 13.92 0.92 -3.34
N THR A 128 13.67 1.05 -2.05
CA THR A 128 14.26 2.12 -1.22
C THR A 128 15.79 2.05 -1.19
N ASN A 129 16.38 0.85 -1.25
CA ASN A 129 17.81 0.67 -1.30
C ASN A 129 18.41 1.00 -2.68
N TRP A 130 17.63 0.82 -3.75
CA TRP A 130 18.10 1.04 -5.13
C TRP A 130 18.01 2.50 -5.60
N PHE A 131 17.12 3.30 -4.99
CA PHE A 131 16.82 4.66 -5.44
C PHE A 131 17.02 5.68 -4.32
N VAL A 132 17.85 6.69 -4.58
CA VAL A 132 17.94 7.94 -3.81
C VAL A 132 17.12 9.02 -4.51
N LYS A 133 17.40 9.27 -5.80
CA LYS A 133 16.54 10.10 -6.67
C LYS A 133 15.40 9.25 -7.26
N LYS A 134 14.25 9.87 -7.49
CA LYS A 134 13.04 9.22 -8.05
C LYS A 134 12.53 8.04 -7.21
N ARG A 135 12.83 8.03 -5.90
CA ARG A 135 12.41 6.96 -4.96
C ARG A 135 10.89 6.87 -4.86
N GLY A 136 10.22 8.01 -4.74
CA GLY A 136 8.76 8.09 -4.68
C GLY A 136 8.11 7.53 -5.93
N LEU A 137 8.59 7.92 -7.11
CA LEU A 137 8.11 7.40 -8.40
C LEU A 137 8.36 5.89 -8.53
N ALA A 138 9.56 5.41 -8.16
CA ALA A 138 9.90 4.00 -8.26
C ALA A 138 9.02 3.12 -7.36
N ILE A 139 8.80 3.52 -6.11
CA ILE A 139 7.89 2.83 -5.18
C ILE A 139 6.46 2.87 -5.71
N SER A 140 5.99 4.03 -6.14
CA SER A 140 4.61 4.21 -6.63
C SER A 140 4.33 3.42 -7.90
N LEU A 141 5.28 3.34 -8.83
CA LEU A 141 5.18 2.49 -10.01
C LEU A 141 5.02 1.01 -9.64
N ALA A 142 5.85 0.53 -8.71
CA ALA A 142 5.76 -0.85 -8.25
C ALA A 142 4.39 -1.12 -7.60
N LEU A 143 3.92 -0.24 -6.71
CA LEU A 143 2.63 -0.38 -6.04
C LEU A 143 1.43 -0.21 -7.00
N ALA A 144 1.59 0.55 -8.09
CA ALA A 144 0.56 0.68 -9.12
C ALA A 144 0.30 -0.65 -9.85
N GLY A 145 1.27 -1.57 -9.85
CA GLY A 145 1.12 -2.93 -10.36
C GLY A 145 -0.11 -3.65 -9.79
N SER A 146 -0.49 -3.38 -8.54
CA SER A 146 -1.70 -3.98 -7.94
C SER A 146 -3.01 -3.62 -8.65
N GLY A 147 -3.14 -2.39 -9.13
CA GLY A 147 -4.32 -1.97 -9.90
C GLY A 147 -4.36 -2.60 -11.29
N PHE A 148 -3.22 -2.55 -11.99
CA PHE A 148 -3.07 -3.18 -13.30
C PHE A 148 -3.32 -4.70 -13.24
N GLY A 149 -2.72 -5.38 -12.26
CA GLY A 149 -2.89 -6.81 -12.05
C GLY A 149 -4.34 -7.19 -11.77
N GLY A 150 -5.03 -6.44 -10.92
CA GLY A 150 -6.47 -6.64 -10.66
C GLY A 150 -7.31 -6.54 -11.92
N ALA A 151 -7.06 -5.53 -12.76
CA ALA A 151 -7.79 -5.33 -14.01
C ALA A 151 -7.58 -6.48 -15.02
N VAL A 152 -6.37 -7.05 -15.09
CA VAL A 152 -6.04 -8.15 -16.01
C VAL A 152 -6.48 -9.50 -15.45
N ILE A 153 -6.22 -9.76 -14.17
CA ILE A 153 -6.45 -11.08 -13.57
C ILE A 153 -7.94 -11.33 -13.30
N SER A 154 -8.73 -10.30 -12.91
CA SER A 154 -10.15 -10.51 -12.55
C SER A 154 -10.97 -11.15 -13.68
N PRO A 155 -10.94 -10.69 -14.93
CA PRO A 155 -11.70 -11.34 -16.02
C PRO A 155 -11.19 -12.75 -16.31
N ILE A 156 -9.87 -12.99 -16.27
CA ILE A 156 -9.28 -14.30 -16.45
C ILE A 156 -9.75 -15.27 -15.35
N MET A 157 -9.72 -14.79 -14.09
CA MET A 157 -10.19 -15.58 -12.94
C MET A 157 -11.67 -15.94 -13.08
N THR A 158 -12.51 -14.99 -13.51
CA THR A 158 -13.94 -15.26 -13.74
C THR A 158 -14.15 -16.34 -14.79
N GLN A 159 -13.40 -16.31 -15.90
CA GLN A 159 -13.46 -17.35 -16.93
C GLN A 159 -13.00 -18.73 -16.41
N VAL A 160 -11.89 -18.76 -15.65
CA VAL A 160 -11.39 -20.01 -15.05
C VAL A 160 -12.42 -20.57 -14.06
N MET A 161 -13.04 -19.72 -13.22
CA MET A 161 -14.08 -20.16 -12.30
C MET A 161 -15.33 -20.69 -13.00
N GLN A 162 -15.74 -20.06 -14.10
CA GLN A 162 -16.91 -20.52 -14.89
C GLN A 162 -16.66 -21.84 -15.62
N GLY A 163 -15.42 -22.07 -16.08
CA GLY A 163 -15.08 -23.28 -16.85
C GLY A 163 -14.71 -24.47 -15.96
N TYR A 164 -14.00 -24.25 -14.88
CA TYR A 164 -13.40 -25.31 -14.05
C TYR A 164 -13.87 -25.31 -12.60
N GLY A 165 -14.49 -24.24 -12.13
CA GLY A 165 -14.90 -24.10 -10.74
C GLY A 165 -13.94 -23.27 -9.87
N TRP A 166 -14.39 -22.97 -8.65
CA TRP A 166 -13.62 -22.13 -7.74
C TRP A 166 -12.42 -22.85 -7.12
N ARG A 167 -12.50 -24.18 -6.93
CA ARG A 167 -11.43 -24.99 -6.33
C ARG A 167 -10.20 -25.01 -7.23
N GLU A 168 -10.40 -25.33 -8.50
CA GLU A 168 -9.38 -25.36 -9.54
C GLU A 168 -8.79 -23.97 -9.78
N SER A 169 -9.61 -22.94 -9.68
CA SER A 169 -9.17 -21.54 -9.75
C SER A 169 -8.14 -21.21 -8.68
N PHE A 170 -8.31 -21.64 -7.42
CA PHE A 170 -7.30 -21.46 -6.37
C PHE A 170 -5.97 -22.12 -6.72
N VAL A 171 -5.98 -23.31 -7.30
CA VAL A 171 -4.76 -24.02 -7.72
C VAL A 171 -4.07 -23.29 -8.88
N VAL A 172 -4.82 -22.95 -9.93
CA VAL A 172 -4.28 -22.25 -11.11
C VAL A 172 -3.60 -20.92 -10.71
N PHE A 173 -4.27 -20.11 -9.88
CA PHE A 173 -3.71 -18.83 -9.46
C PHE A 173 -2.62 -18.98 -8.40
N GLY A 174 -2.63 -20.03 -7.58
CA GLY A 174 -1.50 -20.40 -6.72
C GLY A 174 -0.25 -20.73 -7.54
N ILE A 175 -0.38 -21.49 -8.64
CA ILE A 175 0.72 -21.76 -9.57
C ILE A 175 1.19 -20.45 -10.24
N LEU A 176 0.26 -19.59 -10.68
CA LEU A 176 0.59 -18.29 -11.29
C LEU A 176 1.42 -17.40 -10.34
N MET A 177 1.10 -17.41 -9.03
CA MET A 177 1.88 -16.71 -8.02
C MET A 177 3.34 -17.18 -8.03
N VAL A 178 3.59 -18.49 -8.06
CA VAL A 178 4.94 -19.04 -8.07
C VAL A 178 5.64 -18.74 -9.39
N VAL A 179 5.00 -19.01 -10.53
CA VAL A 179 5.60 -18.90 -11.88
C VAL A 179 6.03 -17.47 -12.19
N ILE A 180 5.26 -16.48 -11.76
CA ILE A 180 5.59 -15.07 -12.03
C ILE A 180 6.43 -14.45 -10.92
N SER A 181 6.01 -14.60 -9.65
CA SER A 181 6.62 -13.84 -8.56
C SER A 181 7.92 -14.45 -8.05
N LEU A 182 8.06 -15.77 -8.06
CA LEU A 182 9.27 -16.42 -7.54
C LEU A 182 10.51 -16.14 -8.41
N PRO A 183 10.47 -16.23 -9.76
CA PRO A 183 11.61 -15.83 -10.59
C PRO A 183 11.98 -14.35 -10.39
N MET A 184 11.01 -13.46 -10.24
CA MET A 184 11.28 -12.05 -9.96
C MET A 184 12.03 -11.88 -8.64
N ALA A 185 11.59 -12.56 -7.57
CA ALA A 185 12.24 -12.50 -6.26
C ALA A 185 13.66 -13.10 -6.26
N LEU A 186 13.86 -14.21 -6.98
CA LEU A 186 15.16 -14.91 -7.02
C LEU A 186 16.20 -14.22 -7.90
N PHE A 187 15.80 -13.76 -9.09
CA PHE A 187 16.76 -13.31 -10.10
C PHE A 187 16.81 -11.79 -10.25
N VAL A 188 15.68 -11.10 -10.08
CA VAL A 188 15.57 -9.66 -10.36
C VAL A 188 15.66 -8.82 -9.08
N MET A 189 14.95 -9.20 -8.02
CA MET A 189 14.85 -8.41 -6.78
C MET A 189 16.09 -8.58 -5.88
N LYS A 190 17.22 -8.01 -6.29
CA LYS A 190 18.46 -7.99 -5.48
C LYS A 190 18.32 -6.95 -4.37
N LYS A 191 18.75 -7.29 -3.15
CA LYS A 191 18.59 -6.46 -1.94
C LYS A 191 19.20 -5.07 -2.11
N ASN A 192 20.47 -5.03 -2.55
CA ASN A 192 21.24 -3.80 -2.61
C ASN A 192 22.00 -3.70 -3.94
N PRO A 193 22.19 -2.48 -4.50
CA PRO A 193 22.98 -2.25 -5.70
C PRO A 193 24.46 -2.61 -5.53
N GLU A 194 25.02 -2.49 -4.30
CA GLU A 194 26.41 -2.79 -4.00
C GLU A 194 26.75 -4.26 -4.27
N SER A 195 25.79 -5.17 -4.13
CA SER A 195 25.96 -6.60 -4.47
C SER A 195 26.28 -6.85 -5.94
N MET A 196 26.10 -5.82 -6.80
CA MET A 196 26.44 -5.81 -8.23
C MET A 196 27.54 -4.81 -8.58
N GLY A 197 28.22 -4.23 -7.58
CA GLY A 197 29.21 -3.17 -7.80
C GLY A 197 28.59 -1.84 -8.29
N LEU A 198 27.29 -1.66 -8.09
CA LEU A 198 26.56 -0.44 -8.49
C LEU A 198 26.29 0.44 -7.27
N LYS A 199 26.17 1.74 -7.52
CA LYS A 199 25.67 2.70 -6.52
C LYS A 199 24.16 2.91 -6.67
N PRO A 200 23.44 3.33 -5.61
CA PRO A 200 22.02 3.69 -5.71
C PRO A 200 21.79 4.80 -6.75
N TYR A 201 20.66 4.77 -7.45
CA TYR A 201 20.34 5.74 -8.48
C TYR A 201 20.29 7.16 -7.91
N GLY A 202 21.12 8.05 -8.47
CA GLY A 202 21.19 9.46 -8.07
C GLY A 202 22.05 9.73 -6.83
N SER A 203 22.84 8.78 -6.35
CA SER A 203 23.80 9.00 -5.26
C SER A 203 25.02 9.85 -5.68
N GLU A 204 25.34 9.93 -6.96
CA GLU A 204 26.48 10.72 -7.49
C GLU A 204 26.17 12.20 -7.69
N ASP A 205 24.89 12.55 -7.76
CA ASP A 205 24.42 13.94 -7.94
C ASP A 205 24.19 14.66 -6.60
N ALA A 206 24.62 14.10 -5.48
CA ALA A 206 24.60 14.80 -4.20
C ALA A 206 25.65 15.92 -4.27
N PRO A 207 25.27 17.21 -4.23
CA PRO A 207 26.22 18.29 -4.30
C PRO A 207 27.15 18.22 -3.09
N VAL A 208 28.47 18.17 -3.34
CA VAL A 208 29.47 18.61 -2.38
C VAL A 208 29.09 20.06 -2.06
N ALA A 209 28.74 20.31 -0.81
CA ALA A 209 28.14 21.55 -0.34
C ALA A 209 28.92 22.81 -0.80
N LYS A 210 28.33 23.57 -1.65
CA LYS A 210 28.59 25.01 -1.84
C LYS A 210 27.26 25.67 -2.26
N THR A 211 26.42 25.98 -1.31
CA THR A 211 25.47 27.08 -1.22
C THR A 211 24.30 26.73 -0.29
N GLU A 212 24.06 27.55 0.71
CA GLU A 212 23.06 27.39 1.81
C GLU A 212 21.59 27.27 1.37
N LYS A 213 21.25 27.31 0.09
CA LYS A 213 19.88 27.23 -0.44
C LYS A 213 19.46 25.89 -1.01
N ALA A 214 20.33 24.89 -1.05
CA ALA A 214 20.05 23.56 -1.61
C ALA A 214 20.22 22.42 -0.59
N VAL A 215 19.93 22.63 0.68
CA VAL A 215 19.76 21.55 1.69
C VAL A 215 18.44 20.84 1.39
N LYS A 216 18.37 20.18 0.25
CA LYS A 216 17.23 19.37 -0.15
C LYS A 216 17.73 17.97 -0.50
N LEU A 217 17.38 17.03 0.39
CA LEU A 217 17.35 15.58 0.14
C LEU A 217 18.61 14.97 -0.46
N SER A 218 19.78 15.17 0.10
CA SER A 218 20.97 14.47 -0.35
C SER A 218 21.77 13.90 0.83
N VAL A 219 21.93 12.62 0.80
CA VAL A 219 23.07 11.77 1.21
C VAL A 219 23.49 11.73 2.68
N ASP A 220 23.35 12.77 3.48
CA ASP A 220 23.73 12.80 4.90
C ASP A 220 22.55 13.03 5.84
N THR A 221 21.37 12.43 5.56
CA THR A 221 20.38 12.30 6.64
C THR A 221 20.90 11.24 7.60
N PRO A 222 21.26 11.61 8.84
CA PRO A 222 21.67 10.62 9.81
C PRO A 222 20.55 9.63 9.98
N ASP A 223 20.85 8.35 9.72
CA ASP A 223 19.90 7.26 9.85
C ASP A 223 19.41 7.17 11.30
N ILE A 224 18.13 7.24 11.52
CA ILE A 224 17.49 7.10 12.84
C ILE A 224 17.11 5.64 13.02
N SER A 225 17.47 5.03 14.14
CA SER A 225 17.00 3.69 14.51
C SER A 225 15.53 3.74 14.98
N LEU A 226 14.84 2.60 14.94
CA LEU A 226 13.46 2.51 15.42
C LEU A 226 13.34 2.89 16.91
N GLU A 227 14.34 2.55 17.73
CA GLU A 227 14.35 2.87 19.16
C GLU A 227 14.50 4.36 19.40
N GLU A 228 15.35 5.03 18.63
CA GLU A 228 15.48 6.49 18.67
C GLU A 228 14.21 7.18 18.17
N ALA A 229 13.63 6.70 17.06
CA ALA A 229 12.41 7.26 16.50
C ALA A 229 11.26 7.21 17.50
N LYS A 230 11.07 6.11 18.23
CA LYS A 230 10.02 5.94 19.24
C LYS A 230 10.13 6.93 20.39
N LYS A 231 11.30 7.45 20.71
CA LYS A 231 11.53 8.45 21.74
C LYS A 231 11.12 9.87 21.30
N GLN A 232 10.88 10.07 20.00
CA GLN A 232 10.56 11.38 19.43
C GLN A 232 9.05 11.57 19.26
N GLY A 233 8.51 12.69 19.74
CA GLY A 233 7.09 13.01 19.60
C GLY A 233 6.63 13.11 18.14
N PHE A 234 7.50 13.56 17.22
CA PHE A 234 7.17 13.65 15.82
C PHE A 234 6.93 12.28 15.17
N PHE A 235 7.53 11.21 15.68
CA PHE A 235 7.30 9.85 15.20
C PHE A 235 5.87 9.39 15.49
N TRP A 236 5.35 9.67 16.67
CA TRP A 236 3.97 9.34 17.03
C TRP A 236 2.95 10.20 16.29
N ALA A 237 3.28 11.48 16.05
CA ALA A 237 2.46 12.34 15.19
C ALA A 237 2.42 11.81 13.74
N TYR A 238 3.55 11.31 13.23
CA TYR A 238 3.61 10.65 11.93
C TYR A 238 2.73 9.40 11.88
N ILE A 239 2.87 8.52 12.88
CA ILE A 239 2.05 7.30 12.98
C ILE A 239 0.57 7.64 13.01
N PHE A 240 0.17 8.62 13.85
CA PHE A 240 -1.22 9.04 13.93
C PHE A 240 -1.75 9.59 12.58
N GLY A 241 -0.96 10.41 11.89
CA GLY A 241 -1.33 10.94 10.58
C GLY A 241 -1.52 9.83 9.53
N ILE A 242 -0.61 8.86 9.48
CA ILE A 242 -0.73 7.70 8.58
C ILE A 242 -1.92 6.81 8.96
N PHE A 243 -2.10 6.53 10.25
CA PHE A 243 -3.27 5.80 10.75
C PHE A 243 -4.58 6.45 10.30
N ALA A 244 -4.72 7.77 10.49
CA ALA A 244 -5.92 8.52 10.11
C ALA A 244 -6.17 8.49 8.59
N LEU A 245 -5.13 8.66 7.75
CA LEU A 245 -5.27 8.53 6.29
C LEU A 245 -5.71 7.13 5.87
N CYS A 246 -5.12 6.10 6.46
CA CYS A 246 -5.48 4.72 6.15
C CYS A 246 -6.89 4.39 6.64
N PHE A 247 -7.25 4.87 7.83
CA PHE A 247 -8.61 4.75 8.37
C PHE A 247 -9.63 5.35 7.40
N VAL A 248 -9.42 6.59 6.96
CA VAL A 248 -10.31 7.25 6.00
C VAL A 248 -10.35 6.49 4.68
N GLY A 249 -9.20 6.09 4.13
CA GLY A 249 -9.11 5.42 2.84
C GLY A 249 -9.83 4.08 2.81
N PHE A 250 -9.52 3.18 3.73
CA PHE A 250 -10.10 1.83 3.74
C PHE A 250 -11.58 1.84 4.19
N GLY A 251 -11.91 2.69 5.15
CA GLY A 251 -13.27 2.81 5.66
C GLY A 251 -14.23 3.36 4.61
N SER A 252 -13.87 4.46 3.95
CA SER A 252 -14.69 5.04 2.90
C SER A 252 -14.81 4.13 1.68
N LEU A 253 -13.72 3.44 1.29
CA LEU A 253 -13.75 2.50 0.18
C LEU A 253 -14.75 1.36 0.41
N SER A 254 -14.86 0.85 1.64
CA SER A 254 -15.77 -0.24 1.99
C SER A 254 -17.25 0.14 1.81
N GLN A 255 -17.57 1.42 1.99
CA GLN A 255 -18.95 1.93 1.93
C GLN A 255 -19.28 2.65 0.62
N LEU A 256 -18.28 2.90 -0.24
CA LEU A 256 -18.47 3.69 -1.45
C LEU A 256 -19.52 3.11 -2.40
N ALA A 257 -19.54 1.80 -2.58
CA ALA A 257 -20.51 1.13 -3.44
C ALA A 257 -21.93 1.26 -2.90
N ALA A 258 -22.12 1.05 -1.59
CA ALA A 258 -23.42 1.19 -0.93
C ALA A 258 -23.90 2.64 -0.99
N TYR A 259 -23.04 3.61 -0.66
CA TYR A 259 -23.35 5.04 -0.77
C TYR A 259 -23.83 5.45 -2.16
N LEU A 260 -23.13 5.01 -3.21
CA LEU A 260 -23.54 5.33 -4.58
C LEU A 260 -24.83 4.65 -5.00
N ALA A 261 -25.09 3.41 -4.54
CA ALA A 261 -26.30 2.68 -4.83
C ALA A 261 -27.53 3.23 -4.09
N ASP A 262 -27.32 3.82 -2.90
CA ASP A 262 -28.40 4.49 -2.14
C ASP A 262 -28.83 5.82 -2.78
N ALA A 263 -27.88 6.52 -3.42
CA ALA A 263 -28.11 7.86 -3.97
C ALA A 263 -28.51 7.84 -5.46
N HIS A 264 -28.18 6.79 -6.20
CA HIS A 264 -28.33 6.75 -7.65
C HIS A 264 -28.77 5.37 -8.15
N ASP A 265 -29.16 5.31 -9.43
CA ASP A 265 -29.43 4.06 -10.11
C ASP A 265 -28.16 3.16 -10.19
N PRO A 266 -28.34 1.83 -10.24
CA PRO A 266 -27.22 0.88 -10.24
C PRO A 266 -26.23 1.04 -11.40
N VAL A 267 -26.70 1.51 -12.56
CA VAL A 267 -25.85 1.70 -13.75
C VAL A 267 -24.90 2.88 -13.53
N PHE A 268 -25.44 3.99 -13.00
CA PHE A 268 -24.61 5.15 -12.66
C PHE A 268 -23.62 4.83 -11.54
N ALA A 269 -24.06 4.14 -10.48
CA ALA A 269 -23.19 3.72 -9.40
C ALA A 269 -22.00 2.86 -9.91
N ALA A 270 -22.29 1.88 -10.78
CA ALA A 270 -21.25 1.05 -11.40
C ALA A 270 -20.29 1.86 -12.29
N ALA A 271 -20.80 2.85 -13.03
CA ALA A 271 -19.98 3.73 -13.85
C ALA A 271 -19.03 4.58 -12.99
N MET A 272 -19.48 5.13 -11.86
CA MET A 272 -18.64 5.90 -10.92
C MET A 272 -17.56 5.02 -10.27
N LEU A 273 -17.91 3.79 -9.88
CA LEU A 273 -16.93 2.82 -9.36
C LEU A 273 -15.87 2.45 -10.39
N SER A 274 -16.27 2.29 -11.65
CA SER A 274 -15.32 2.02 -12.74
C SER A 274 -14.40 3.21 -12.99
N LEU A 275 -14.94 4.41 -13.01
CA LEU A 275 -14.18 5.64 -13.24
C LEU A 275 -13.10 5.83 -12.16
N PHE A 276 -13.45 5.69 -10.86
CA PHE A 276 -12.44 5.85 -9.82
C PHE A 276 -11.34 4.79 -9.91
N LEU A 277 -11.68 3.53 -10.23
CA LEU A 277 -10.70 2.46 -10.39
C LEU A 277 -9.70 2.72 -11.53
N ILE A 278 -10.18 3.29 -12.65
CA ILE A 278 -9.31 3.73 -13.76
C ILE A 278 -8.32 4.79 -13.28
N VAL A 279 -8.76 5.71 -12.42
CA VAL A 279 -7.91 6.82 -11.93
C VAL A 279 -6.89 6.38 -10.88
N VAL A 280 -7.14 5.31 -10.11
CA VAL A 280 -6.25 4.85 -9.03
C VAL A 280 -4.83 4.55 -9.53
N THR A 281 -4.67 3.87 -10.67
CA THR A 281 -3.33 3.51 -11.16
C THR A 281 -2.50 4.74 -11.57
N PRO A 282 -2.96 5.65 -12.44
CA PRO A 282 -2.25 6.89 -12.71
C PRO A 282 -2.13 7.79 -11.47
N GLY A 283 -3.10 7.74 -10.55
CA GLY A 283 -3.06 8.44 -9.26
C GLY A 283 -1.85 8.03 -8.40
N LYS A 284 -1.56 6.76 -8.27
CA LYS A 284 -0.37 6.27 -7.56
C LYS A 284 0.93 6.79 -8.19
N ILE A 285 1.02 6.77 -9.51
CA ILE A 285 2.21 7.21 -10.25
C ILE A 285 2.40 8.72 -10.10
N SER A 286 1.33 9.50 -10.28
CA SER A 286 1.35 10.96 -10.14
C SER A 286 1.75 11.38 -8.72
N LEU A 287 1.23 10.71 -7.70
CA LEU A 287 1.56 10.99 -6.30
C LEU A 287 3.05 10.76 -6.02
N GLY A 288 3.62 9.64 -6.50
CA GLY A 288 5.06 9.40 -6.38
C GLY A 288 5.92 10.44 -7.06
N TRP A 289 5.51 10.89 -8.26
CA TRP A 289 6.18 11.98 -8.97
C TRP A 289 6.07 13.32 -8.23
N VAL A 290 4.90 13.62 -7.64
CA VAL A 290 4.70 14.84 -6.84
C VAL A 290 5.63 14.83 -5.61
N TYR A 291 5.76 13.69 -4.91
CA TYR A 291 6.70 13.57 -3.80
C TYR A 291 8.16 13.78 -4.22
N ASP A 292 8.57 13.23 -5.35
CA ASP A 292 9.94 13.37 -5.84
C ASP A 292 10.25 14.81 -6.31
N LYS A 293 9.29 15.49 -6.93
CA LYS A 293 9.49 16.83 -7.51
C LYS A 293 9.32 17.95 -6.47
N PHE A 294 8.31 17.86 -5.62
CA PHE A 294 7.92 18.95 -4.72
C PHE A 294 8.23 18.62 -3.24
N GLY A 295 8.66 17.38 -2.96
CA GLY A 295 9.02 16.93 -1.62
C GLY A 295 7.81 16.53 -0.76
N THR A 296 8.11 16.04 0.47
CA THR A 296 7.11 15.45 1.37
C THR A 296 6.00 16.40 1.77
N ARG A 297 6.31 17.67 2.03
CA ARG A 297 5.31 18.66 2.50
C ARG A 297 4.22 18.91 1.46
N LEU A 298 4.65 19.30 0.26
CA LEU A 298 3.70 19.63 -0.81
C LEU A 298 2.97 18.37 -1.31
N GLY A 299 3.65 17.22 -1.39
CA GLY A 299 3.02 15.97 -1.75
C GLY A 299 1.94 15.54 -0.74
N THR A 300 2.21 15.69 0.55
CA THR A 300 1.22 15.39 1.60
C THR A 300 0.05 16.37 1.58
N ALA A 301 0.31 17.67 1.41
CA ALA A 301 -0.75 18.66 1.29
C ALA A 301 -1.62 18.40 0.06
N TYR A 302 -1.01 18.14 -1.09
CA TYR A 302 -1.69 17.80 -2.34
C TYR A 302 -2.68 16.65 -2.14
N ILE A 303 -2.21 15.52 -1.60
CA ILE A 303 -3.05 14.32 -1.49
C ILE A 303 -4.17 14.48 -0.46
N CYS A 304 -3.89 15.11 0.69
CA CYS A 304 -4.90 15.34 1.72
C CYS A 304 -5.99 16.32 1.23
N ILE A 305 -5.60 17.40 0.53
CA ILE A 305 -6.56 18.37 -0.03
C ILE A 305 -7.44 17.70 -1.09
N ILE A 306 -6.86 16.93 -2.01
CA ILE A 306 -7.65 16.20 -3.02
C ILE A 306 -8.62 15.24 -2.35
N PHE A 307 -8.18 14.54 -1.31
CA PHE A 307 -9.05 13.59 -0.62
C PHE A 307 -10.17 14.29 0.16
N ILE A 308 -9.89 15.44 0.81
CA ILE A 308 -10.91 16.29 1.43
C ILE A 308 -11.92 16.76 0.39
N LEU A 309 -11.45 17.29 -0.75
CA LEU A 309 -12.35 17.75 -1.81
C LEU A 309 -13.25 16.64 -2.35
N SER A 310 -12.77 15.40 -2.43
CA SER A 310 -13.60 14.26 -2.82
C SER A 310 -14.74 14.02 -1.84
N PHE A 311 -14.49 14.10 -0.52
CA PHE A 311 -15.53 13.97 0.49
C PHE A 311 -16.49 15.16 0.53
N VAL A 312 -16.01 16.38 0.24
CA VAL A 312 -16.89 17.55 0.07
C VAL A 312 -17.88 17.31 -1.08
N CYS A 313 -17.44 16.74 -2.21
CA CYS A 313 -18.35 16.35 -3.29
C CYS A 313 -19.38 15.30 -2.81
N MET A 314 -18.98 14.35 -1.95
CA MET A 314 -19.90 13.34 -1.39
C MET A 314 -20.96 13.89 -0.45
N LEU A 315 -20.83 15.12 0.05
CA LEU A 315 -21.90 15.76 0.83
C LEU A 315 -23.12 16.18 -0.02
N TYR A 316 -22.97 16.21 -1.34
CA TYR A 316 -24.02 16.60 -2.30
C TYR A 316 -24.30 15.46 -3.30
N PRO A 317 -24.85 14.32 -2.84
CA PRO A 317 -25.04 13.13 -3.67
C PRO A 317 -25.95 13.35 -4.87
N GLU A 318 -26.91 14.25 -4.78
CA GLU A 318 -27.92 14.51 -5.83
C GLU A 318 -27.32 15.08 -7.12
N SER A 319 -26.14 15.70 -7.04
CA SER A 319 -25.49 16.34 -8.18
C SER A 319 -24.64 15.37 -8.98
N LYS A 320 -25.16 14.82 -10.08
CA LYS A 320 -24.41 13.94 -10.98
C LYS A 320 -23.07 14.52 -11.44
N PRO A 321 -22.94 15.81 -11.83
CA PRO A 321 -21.65 16.39 -12.19
C PRO A 321 -20.61 16.33 -11.06
N LEU A 322 -21.04 16.58 -9.80
CA LEU A 322 -20.14 16.47 -8.65
C LEU A 322 -19.71 15.02 -8.40
N MET A 323 -20.54 14.03 -8.71
CA MET A 323 -20.19 12.62 -8.59
C MET A 323 -19.10 12.21 -9.59
N TYR A 324 -19.08 12.75 -10.81
CA TYR A 324 -17.97 12.55 -11.74
C TYR A 324 -16.67 13.16 -11.21
N VAL A 325 -16.71 14.38 -10.71
CA VAL A 325 -15.58 15.05 -10.07
C VAL A 325 -15.10 14.26 -8.86
N MET A 326 -16.03 13.84 -8.02
CA MET A 326 -15.77 12.98 -6.85
C MET A 326 -15.02 11.71 -7.25
N ALA A 327 -15.47 10.98 -8.27
CA ALA A 327 -14.86 9.72 -8.68
C ALA A 327 -13.39 9.91 -9.11
N VAL A 328 -13.07 11.01 -9.80
CA VAL A 328 -11.70 11.37 -10.17
C VAL A 328 -10.88 11.76 -8.93
N LEU A 329 -11.37 12.67 -8.10
CA LEU A 329 -10.68 13.14 -6.90
C LEU A 329 -10.48 12.00 -5.90
N TYR A 330 -11.49 11.14 -5.72
CA TYR A 330 -11.41 9.98 -4.84
C TYR A 330 -10.39 8.95 -5.34
N GLY A 331 -10.38 8.66 -6.64
CA GLY A 331 -9.39 7.78 -7.26
C GLY A 331 -7.95 8.26 -7.07
N LEU A 332 -7.72 9.58 -7.10
CA LEU A 332 -6.44 10.17 -6.74
C LEU A 332 -6.17 10.08 -5.23
N GLY A 333 -7.15 10.45 -4.39
CA GLY A 333 -7.03 10.55 -2.92
C GLY A 333 -6.78 9.21 -2.24
N ILE A 334 -7.45 8.14 -2.68
CA ILE A 334 -7.31 6.79 -2.12
C ILE A 334 -5.89 6.23 -2.23
N CYS A 335 -5.08 6.76 -3.14
CA CYS A 335 -3.68 6.38 -3.28
C CYS A 335 -2.84 6.70 -2.03
N SER A 336 -3.31 7.63 -1.18
CA SER A 336 -2.64 8.03 0.07
C SER A 336 -2.38 6.83 0.99
N GLY A 337 -3.34 5.94 1.18
CA GLY A 337 -3.21 4.78 2.07
C GLY A 337 -2.12 3.78 1.67
N THR A 338 -1.76 3.73 0.39
CA THR A 338 -0.77 2.77 -0.12
C THR A 338 0.59 3.41 -0.44
N VAL A 339 0.62 4.64 -0.93
CA VAL A 339 1.84 5.34 -1.39
C VAL A 339 2.48 6.18 -0.28
N CYS A 340 1.69 6.89 0.54
CA CYS A 340 2.23 7.77 1.57
C CYS A 340 3.08 7.03 2.62
N PRO A 341 2.65 5.89 3.20
CA PRO A 341 3.42 5.24 4.26
C PRO A 341 4.85 4.89 3.83
N PRO A 342 5.10 4.16 2.72
CA PRO A 342 6.45 3.81 2.33
C PRO A 342 7.28 5.01 1.88
N VAL A 343 6.70 5.94 1.12
CA VAL A 343 7.44 7.08 0.55
C VAL A 343 7.84 8.08 1.63
N ILE A 344 6.93 8.46 2.52
CA ILE A 344 7.22 9.42 3.60
C ILE A 344 8.17 8.79 4.61
N THR A 345 8.01 7.51 4.97
CA THR A 345 8.94 6.81 5.86
C THR A 345 10.36 6.85 5.31
N ALA A 346 10.53 6.54 4.02
CA ALA A 346 11.85 6.57 3.38
C ALA A 346 12.47 7.96 3.33
N ALA A 347 11.64 9.00 3.15
CA ALA A 347 12.08 10.38 3.11
C ALA A 347 12.45 10.94 4.49
N MET A 348 11.75 10.53 5.57
CA MET A 348 11.96 11.03 6.92
C MET A 348 13.06 10.28 7.68
N PHE A 349 13.17 8.96 7.52
CA PHE A 349 14.01 8.12 8.37
C PHE A 349 15.20 7.47 7.63
N GLY A 350 15.35 7.73 6.33
CA GLY A 350 16.44 7.19 5.54
C GLY A 350 16.25 5.72 5.14
N SER A 351 17.31 5.08 4.63
CA SER A 351 17.24 3.72 4.10
C SER A 351 17.79 2.64 5.03
N LYS A 352 18.71 2.97 5.93
CA LYS A 352 19.45 1.98 6.74
C LYS A 352 18.54 1.18 7.69
N HIS A 353 17.64 1.85 8.40
CA HIS A 353 16.68 1.24 9.33
C HIS A 353 15.25 1.21 8.77
N TYR A 354 15.09 1.50 7.47
CA TYR A 354 13.80 1.59 6.81
C TYR A 354 12.89 0.38 7.05
N GLY A 355 13.42 -0.83 6.90
CA GLY A 355 12.63 -2.05 7.05
C GLY A 355 12.03 -2.23 8.45
N GLU A 356 12.80 -1.89 9.51
CA GLU A 356 12.31 -1.97 10.90
C GLU A 356 11.25 -0.91 11.17
N ILE A 357 11.47 0.33 10.72
CA ILE A 357 10.57 1.46 10.94
C ILE A 357 9.29 1.27 10.13
N TYR A 358 9.40 0.96 8.84
CA TYR A 358 8.24 0.76 7.98
C TYR A 358 7.41 -0.47 8.39
N GLY A 359 8.07 -1.56 8.81
CA GLY A 359 7.38 -2.71 9.38
C GLY A 359 6.56 -2.35 10.64
N PHE A 360 7.09 -1.48 11.51
CA PHE A 360 6.37 -1.00 12.68
C PHE A 360 5.20 -0.06 12.31
N ILE A 361 5.39 0.82 11.33
CA ILE A 361 4.35 1.73 10.84
C ILE A 361 3.21 0.95 10.19
N ASN A 362 3.51 -0.12 9.44
CA ASN A 362 2.50 -0.96 8.81
C ASN A 362 1.52 -1.60 9.80
N LEU A 363 1.93 -1.85 11.03
CA LEU A 363 1.01 -2.27 12.08
C LEU A 363 -0.14 -1.25 12.22
N PHE A 364 0.17 0.03 12.29
CA PHE A 364 -0.84 1.09 12.44
C PHE A 364 -1.65 1.33 11.16
N VAL A 365 -1.04 1.13 9.99
CA VAL A 365 -1.74 1.14 8.69
C VAL A 365 -2.88 0.12 8.69
N TYR A 366 -2.57 -1.12 9.05
CA TYR A 366 -3.55 -2.21 9.06
C TYR A 366 -4.56 -2.11 10.21
N VAL A 367 -4.13 -1.64 11.38
CA VAL A 367 -5.06 -1.34 12.50
C VAL A 367 -6.06 -0.26 12.08
N GLY A 368 -5.59 0.81 11.42
CA GLY A 368 -6.46 1.85 10.87
C GLY A 368 -7.46 1.28 9.87
N ALA A 369 -7.00 0.42 8.95
CA ALA A 369 -7.84 -0.25 7.98
C ALA A 369 -8.91 -1.15 8.64
N ALA A 370 -8.50 -1.94 9.65
CA ALA A 370 -9.41 -2.87 10.32
C ALA A 370 -10.50 -2.16 11.14
N LEU A 371 -10.16 -1.09 11.83
CA LEU A 371 -11.10 -0.33 12.65
C LEU A 371 -12.04 0.57 11.84
N SER A 372 -11.62 0.97 10.64
CA SER A 372 -12.36 1.94 9.83
C SER A 372 -13.68 1.41 9.29
N VAL A 373 -13.70 0.16 8.84
CA VAL A 373 -14.88 -0.45 8.21
C VAL A 373 -16.08 -0.50 9.18
N PRO A 374 -15.93 -1.08 10.40
CA PRO A 374 -17.02 -1.09 11.36
C PRO A 374 -17.37 0.32 11.87
N ALA A 375 -16.38 1.20 12.01
CA ALA A 375 -16.62 2.55 12.53
C ALA A 375 -17.51 3.38 11.58
N ILE A 376 -17.24 3.34 10.26
CA ILE A 376 -18.07 4.07 9.29
C ILE A 376 -19.45 3.43 9.16
N ALA A 377 -19.55 2.10 9.19
CA ALA A 377 -20.83 1.41 9.18
C ALA A 377 -21.68 1.77 10.41
N LEU A 378 -21.09 1.82 11.62
CA LEU A 378 -21.78 2.22 12.84
C LEU A 378 -22.32 3.66 12.78
N VAL A 379 -21.57 4.59 12.17
CA VAL A 379 -22.07 5.96 11.96
C VAL A 379 -23.32 5.95 11.09
N TYR A 380 -23.32 5.17 10.01
CA TYR A 380 -24.50 5.02 9.15
C TYR A 380 -25.67 4.37 9.89
N ASP A 381 -25.43 3.28 10.62
CA ASP A 381 -26.48 2.57 11.38
C ASP A 381 -27.16 3.46 12.42
N GLN A 382 -26.41 4.39 13.03
CA GLN A 382 -26.94 5.30 14.06
C GLN A 382 -27.63 6.52 13.46
N THR A 383 -27.20 7.00 12.29
CA THR A 383 -27.67 8.28 11.71
C THR A 383 -28.62 8.09 10.53
N GLY A 384 -28.66 6.90 9.93
CA GLY A 384 -29.38 6.60 8.69
C GLY A 384 -28.82 7.32 7.46
N SER A 385 -27.61 7.91 7.57
CA SER A 385 -27.02 8.70 6.49
C SER A 385 -25.48 8.64 6.51
N TYR A 386 -24.87 8.68 5.34
CA TYR A 386 -23.42 8.81 5.20
C TYR A 386 -22.88 10.22 5.45
N TYR A 387 -23.75 11.24 5.59
CA TYR A 387 -23.35 12.65 5.72
C TYR A 387 -22.36 12.87 6.88
N MET A 388 -22.68 12.36 8.08
CA MET A 388 -21.80 12.45 9.25
C MET A 388 -20.51 11.64 9.08
N ALA A 389 -20.56 10.51 8.39
CA ALA A 389 -19.39 9.70 8.08
C ALA A 389 -18.41 10.47 7.18
N TRP A 390 -18.91 11.18 6.16
CA TRP A 390 -18.06 11.98 5.29
C TRP A 390 -17.49 13.23 5.99
N LEU A 391 -18.23 13.87 6.87
CA LEU A 391 -17.71 14.95 7.73
C LEU A 391 -16.60 14.44 8.65
N LEU A 392 -16.73 13.28 9.26
CA LEU A 392 -15.69 12.63 10.05
C LEU A 392 -14.44 12.36 9.18
N CYS A 393 -14.59 11.87 7.97
CA CYS A 393 -13.50 11.65 7.03
C CYS A 393 -12.76 12.95 6.67
N ILE A 394 -13.51 14.05 6.42
CA ILE A 394 -12.93 15.38 6.17
C ILE A 394 -12.11 15.85 7.38
N ALA A 395 -12.68 15.75 8.58
CA ALA A 395 -11.99 16.16 9.82
C ALA A 395 -10.72 15.34 10.05
N LEU A 396 -10.78 14.02 9.90
CA LEU A 396 -9.63 13.13 10.04
C LEU A 396 -8.55 13.40 8.98
N CYS A 397 -8.92 13.69 7.73
CA CYS A 397 -7.96 14.09 6.69
C CYS A 397 -7.28 15.43 7.04
N ALA A 398 -8.03 16.41 7.56
CA ALA A 398 -7.47 17.69 7.98
C ALA A 398 -6.50 17.53 9.17
N VAL A 399 -6.88 16.76 10.18
CA VAL A 399 -6.01 16.45 11.33
C VAL A 399 -4.78 15.67 10.88
N SER A 400 -4.93 14.70 9.97
CA SER A 400 -3.81 13.96 9.38
C SER A 400 -2.83 14.88 8.65
N LEU A 401 -3.34 15.82 7.85
CA LEU A 401 -2.51 16.82 7.17
C LEU A 401 -1.65 17.60 8.18
N VAL A 402 -2.27 18.13 9.23
CA VAL A 402 -1.57 18.89 10.27
C VAL A 402 -0.52 18.02 10.98
N ALA A 403 -0.88 16.79 11.36
CA ALA A 403 0.01 15.86 12.05
C ALA A 403 1.23 15.49 11.19
N LEU A 404 1.03 15.22 9.90
CA LEU A 404 2.11 14.86 8.96
C LEU A 404 3.02 16.04 8.64
N LEU A 405 2.46 17.24 8.47
CA LEU A 405 3.26 18.47 8.27
C LEU A 405 4.06 18.84 9.51
N TYR A 406 3.47 18.71 10.68
CA TYR A 406 4.15 18.91 11.97
C TYR A 406 5.31 17.91 12.11
N SER A 407 5.05 16.63 11.85
CA SER A 407 6.05 15.57 11.92
C SER A 407 7.23 15.81 10.96
N ASP A 408 6.97 16.15 9.71
CA ASP A 408 8.03 16.47 8.72
C ASP A 408 8.87 17.68 9.18
N ARG A 409 8.23 18.73 9.73
CA ARG A 409 8.93 19.91 10.23
C ARG A 409 9.85 19.55 11.40
N GLN A 410 9.35 18.82 12.40
CA GLN A 410 10.13 18.45 13.59
C GLN A 410 11.25 17.46 13.26
N CYS A 411 11.01 16.51 12.37
CA CYS A 411 12.04 15.60 11.89
C CYS A 411 13.21 16.36 11.25
N ARG A 412 12.95 17.36 10.42
CA ARG A 412 14.01 18.19 9.81
C ARG A 412 14.78 19.00 10.84
N VAL A 413 14.09 19.54 11.87
CA VAL A 413 14.75 20.26 12.97
C VAL A 413 15.64 19.31 13.76
N PHE A 414 15.16 18.12 14.09
CA PHE A 414 15.93 17.09 14.77
C PHE A 414 17.19 16.70 13.98
N MET A 415 17.04 16.45 12.68
CA MET A 415 18.15 16.12 11.79
C MET A 415 19.19 17.23 11.69
N SER A 416 18.74 18.49 11.58
CA SER A 416 19.64 19.64 11.50
C SER A 416 20.46 19.87 12.78
N LYS A 417 19.89 19.57 13.96
CA LYS A 417 20.61 19.62 15.23
C LYS A 417 21.69 18.53 15.29
N ARG A 418 21.32 17.30 14.93
CA ARG A 418 22.25 16.16 14.95
C ARG A 418 23.45 16.36 14.00
N LEU A 419 23.23 16.93 12.82
CA LEU A 419 24.34 17.25 11.90
C LEU A 419 25.28 18.32 12.46
N ARG A 420 24.79 19.27 13.28
CA ARG A 420 25.63 20.27 13.94
C ARG A 420 26.46 19.71 15.11
N GLU A 421 25.94 18.66 15.77
CA GLU A 421 26.63 17.98 16.88
C GLU A 421 27.71 17.00 16.39
N THR A 422 27.62 16.55 15.13
CA THR A 422 28.58 15.62 14.50
C THR A 422 29.61 16.31 13.62
N ALA A 423 29.45 17.61 13.33
CA ALA A 423 30.39 18.47 12.59
C ALA A 423 31.31 19.24 13.55
#